data_471ea4d351f11c36f0b57e4828bc8e3f
#
_entry.id   471ea4d351f11c36f0b57e4828bc8e3f
#
_cell.length_a   1.000
_cell.length_b   1.000
_cell.length_c   1.000
_cell.angle_alpha   90.00
_cell.angle_beta   90.00
_cell.angle_gamma   90.00
#
_symmetry.space_group_name_H-M   'P 1'
#
loop_
_entity.id
_entity.type
_entity.pdbx_description
1 polymer ?
#
loop_
_entity_poly.entity_id
_entity_poly.type
_entity_poly.pdbx_seq_one_letter_code
_entity_poly.pdbx_strand_id
1 'polypeptide(L)'
;MTTPEAFIVSAVRTPFGKYLGGLSTTRPDDLLGFTLRTLMERTPQIDAAQIDDVVMGDTNGAGEDNRNVARMGALLAGFPNTVPGVTLNRLCGSGAEAIIQGARAVKSGDADFIISGGVESMSRAPWIVQREGKQEPTNPVYHQSTVGWRMINPLMQESWIQNLGRCSEIVAENLGISRTEQDEWALRSHHLANEAWNKALHDGWVVPFGTVIRDESIRPDSTLEILSNLASAFSSNGAGTAGNSSPLNDGCVSALITNATLMDEFGLEPIGKIIASQVTATDPAQFSLAPVSAIHKLLRKIDRNVADIALWEINEAFASMVLTVLHEIPQIDRNRVNVNGGAIAIGHPVGASASRIIVECARELKRRGGGIGIAAACIGVGLGVAVAIEVSA
;
A
#
# COMPACT_ATOMS: atom_id res chain seq x y z
N MET A 1 24.78 22.30 8.66
CA MET A 1 23.31 22.38 8.60
C MET A 1 22.79 20.97 8.74
N THR A 2 21.94 20.71 9.73
CA THR A 2 21.25 19.41 9.87
C THR A 2 20.31 19.25 8.69
N THR A 3 20.30 18.07 8.06
CA THR A 3 19.35 17.78 6.99
C THR A 3 17.93 17.90 7.55
N PRO A 4 17.02 18.66 6.92
CA PRO A 4 15.65 18.75 7.41
C PRO A 4 15.00 17.36 7.50
N GLU A 5 14.21 17.15 8.53
CA GLU A 5 13.53 15.88 8.80
C GLU A 5 12.08 15.97 8.36
N ALA A 6 11.47 14.84 8.00
CA ALA A 6 10.06 14.77 7.62
C ALA A 6 9.31 13.80 8.54
N PHE A 7 8.21 14.28 9.12
CA PHE A 7 7.38 13.57 10.07
C PHE A 7 5.97 13.36 9.54
N ILE A 8 5.42 12.17 9.75
CA ILE A 8 3.98 11.95 9.65
C ILE A 8 3.38 12.41 10.97
N VAL A 9 2.50 13.41 10.92
CA VAL A 9 1.88 14.01 12.12
C VAL A 9 0.40 13.66 12.27
N SER A 10 -0.27 13.30 11.19
CA SER A 10 -1.65 12.82 11.21
C SER A 10 -1.85 11.83 10.09
N ALA A 11 -2.74 10.87 10.29
CA ALA A 11 -3.12 9.93 9.24
C ALA A 11 -4.50 9.35 9.48
N VAL A 12 -5.20 9.08 8.40
CA VAL A 12 -6.52 8.41 8.39
C VAL A 12 -6.61 7.45 7.22
N ARG A 13 -7.41 6.41 7.37
CA ARG A 13 -7.82 5.55 6.26
C ARG A 13 -9.29 5.17 6.38
N THR A 14 -9.89 4.82 5.26
CA THR A 14 -11.15 4.07 5.29
C THR A 14 -10.90 2.63 5.75
N PRO A 15 -11.90 1.90 6.23
CA PRO A 15 -11.85 0.44 6.15
C PRO A 15 -11.61 0.04 4.69
N PHE A 16 -10.95 -1.08 4.44
CA PHE A 16 -10.82 -1.60 3.09
C PHE A 16 -12.03 -2.48 2.75
N GLY A 17 -12.79 -2.04 1.73
CA GLY A 17 -13.90 -2.78 1.17
C GLY A 17 -13.41 -3.95 0.34
N LYS A 18 -14.08 -5.10 0.41
CA LYS A 18 -13.84 -6.19 -0.53
C LYS A 18 -14.35 -5.84 -1.92
N TYR A 19 -13.81 -6.46 -2.93
CA TYR A 19 -14.28 -6.31 -4.32
C TYR A 19 -15.78 -6.54 -4.43
N LEU A 20 -16.49 -5.59 -5.01
CA LEU A 20 -17.95 -5.54 -5.12
C LEU A 20 -18.67 -5.58 -3.75
N GLY A 21 -17.98 -5.16 -2.66
CA GLY A 21 -18.51 -5.06 -1.30
C GLY A 21 -19.08 -3.69 -0.96
N GLY A 22 -19.01 -3.32 0.31
CA GLY A 22 -19.68 -2.12 0.82
C GLY A 22 -19.19 -0.79 0.27
N LEU A 23 -17.96 -0.73 -0.29
CA LEU A 23 -17.42 0.47 -0.95
C LEU A 23 -17.63 0.47 -2.48
N SER A 24 -18.18 -0.58 -3.08
CA SER A 24 -18.27 -0.77 -4.53
C SER A 24 -19.10 0.28 -5.28
N THR A 25 -19.99 0.98 -4.59
CA THR A 25 -20.78 2.07 -5.16
C THR A 25 -20.18 3.46 -4.93
N THR A 26 -19.05 3.53 -4.21
CA THR A 26 -18.38 4.78 -3.86
C THR A 26 -17.26 5.08 -4.86
N ARG A 27 -17.26 6.29 -5.40
CA ARG A 27 -16.23 6.76 -6.32
C ARG A 27 -14.87 6.92 -5.61
N PRO A 28 -13.74 6.71 -6.29
CA PRO A 28 -12.42 6.90 -5.68
C PRO A 28 -12.17 8.35 -5.25
N ASP A 29 -12.65 9.32 -6.01
CA ASP A 29 -12.53 10.74 -5.67
C ASP A 29 -13.38 11.13 -4.43
N ASP A 30 -14.53 10.49 -4.20
CA ASP A 30 -15.33 10.65 -2.98
C ASP A 30 -14.64 10.03 -1.76
N LEU A 31 -14.05 8.83 -1.90
CA LEU A 31 -13.27 8.19 -0.84
C LEU A 31 -12.08 9.07 -0.41
N LEU A 32 -11.38 9.63 -1.39
CA LEU A 32 -10.27 10.55 -1.11
C LEU A 32 -10.77 11.84 -0.47
N GLY A 33 -11.82 12.46 -1.00
CA GLY A 33 -12.42 13.68 -0.43
C GLY A 33 -12.83 13.49 1.03
N PHE A 34 -13.36 12.31 1.38
CA PHE A 34 -13.70 11.95 2.75
C PHE A 34 -12.46 11.87 3.65
N THR A 35 -11.40 11.16 3.24
CA THR A 35 -10.19 11.03 4.08
C THR A 35 -9.46 12.36 4.24
N LEU A 36 -9.45 13.22 3.22
CA LEU A 36 -8.86 14.55 3.30
C LEU A 36 -9.62 15.45 4.29
N ARG A 37 -10.95 15.50 4.22
CA ARG A 37 -11.77 16.25 5.22
C ARG A 37 -11.50 15.74 6.63
N THR A 38 -11.57 14.43 6.84
CA THR A 38 -11.35 13.83 8.15
C THR A 38 -9.94 14.11 8.69
N LEU A 39 -8.94 14.11 7.81
CA LEU A 39 -7.57 14.44 8.18
C LEU A 39 -7.46 15.88 8.69
N MET A 40 -8.05 16.85 7.97
CA MET A 40 -8.08 18.26 8.40
C MET A 40 -8.90 18.49 9.65
N GLU A 41 -10.04 17.82 9.83
CA GLU A 41 -10.82 17.86 11.06
C GLU A 41 -10.03 17.39 12.29
N ARG A 42 -9.05 16.50 12.11
CA ARG A 42 -8.16 16.00 13.16
C ARG A 42 -6.92 16.86 13.40
N THR A 43 -6.67 17.79 12.51
CA THR A 43 -5.57 18.75 12.61
C THR A 43 -6.08 20.19 12.47
N PRO A 44 -7.00 20.63 13.36
CA PRO A 44 -7.67 21.92 13.24
C PRO A 44 -6.73 23.13 13.42
N GLN A 45 -5.50 22.89 13.87
CA GLN A 45 -4.46 23.93 13.96
C GLN A 45 -3.90 24.34 12.59
N ILE A 46 -4.13 23.54 11.54
CA ILE A 46 -3.65 23.80 10.19
C ILE A 46 -4.83 24.14 9.30
N ASP A 47 -4.78 25.31 8.67
CA ASP A 47 -5.74 25.68 7.63
C ASP A 47 -5.46 24.87 6.35
N ALA A 48 -6.52 24.40 5.68
CA ALA A 48 -6.38 23.69 4.41
C ALA A 48 -5.65 24.53 3.33
N ALA A 49 -5.68 25.87 3.44
CA ALA A 49 -4.94 26.77 2.56
C ALA A 49 -3.41 26.72 2.75
N GLN A 50 -2.93 26.15 3.86
CA GLN A 50 -1.51 25.97 4.14
C GLN A 50 -0.95 24.67 3.54
N ILE A 51 -1.80 23.82 2.95
CA ILE A 51 -1.35 22.60 2.29
C ILE A 51 -0.71 22.98 0.94
N ASP A 52 0.57 22.69 0.79
CA ASP A 52 1.35 23.02 -0.41
C ASP A 52 1.02 22.08 -1.58
N ASP A 53 0.78 20.80 -1.30
CA ASP A 53 0.37 19.81 -2.33
C ASP A 53 -0.34 18.61 -1.73
N VAL A 54 -1.19 17.97 -2.54
CA VAL A 54 -1.81 16.67 -2.27
C VAL A 54 -1.24 15.64 -3.23
N VAL A 55 -0.38 14.74 -2.74
CA VAL A 55 0.34 13.74 -3.54
C VAL A 55 -0.25 12.36 -3.30
N MET A 56 -1.00 11.82 -4.26
CA MET A 56 -1.72 10.56 -4.06
C MET A 56 -1.29 9.48 -5.07
N GLY A 57 -1.13 8.27 -4.54
CA GLY A 57 -0.98 7.07 -5.36
C GLY A 57 -2.34 6.57 -5.85
N ASP A 58 -2.41 6.24 -7.15
CA ASP A 58 -3.55 5.61 -7.79
C ASP A 58 -3.07 4.84 -9.02
N THR A 59 -3.62 3.66 -9.29
CA THR A 59 -3.08 2.82 -10.36
C THR A 59 -3.94 2.80 -11.62
N ASN A 60 -5.21 3.13 -11.49
CA ASN A 60 -6.11 3.05 -12.63
C ASN A 60 -6.15 4.35 -13.45
N GLY A 61 -6.46 5.47 -12.87
CA GLY A 61 -6.45 6.78 -13.50
C GLY A 61 -7.37 6.98 -14.73
N ALA A 62 -7.99 5.92 -15.24
CA ALA A 62 -8.70 5.94 -16.52
C ALA A 62 -10.23 6.15 -16.38
N GLY A 63 -10.76 5.98 -15.17
CA GLY A 63 -12.19 6.06 -14.87
C GLY A 63 -12.58 7.34 -14.14
N GLU A 64 -13.26 7.15 -13.02
CA GLU A 64 -13.73 8.21 -12.14
C GLU A 64 -12.60 8.91 -11.38
N ASP A 65 -11.39 8.33 -11.36
CA ASP A 65 -10.13 8.93 -10.92
C ASP A 65 -9.74 10.16 -11.73
N ASN A 66 -10.30 10.27 -12.93
CA ASN A 66 -10.21 11.42 -13.82
C ASN A 66 -8.78 11.92 -14.07
N ARG A 67 -7.83 10.97 -14.21
CA ARG A 67 -6.38 11.17 -14.44
C ARG A 67 -5.62 11.80 -13.27
N ASN A 68 -6.27 12.56 -12.39
CA ASN A 68 -5.66 13.22 -11.26
C ASN A 68 -6.63 13.24 -10.06
N VAL A 69 -6.82 12.07 -9.45
CA VAL A 69 -7.73 11.88 -8.32
C VAL A 69 -7.33 12.74 -7.12
N ALA A 70 -6.02 13.03 -6.95
CA ALA A 70 -5.52 13.90 -5.88
C ALA A 70 -6.17 15.28 -5.94
N ARG A 71 -6.13 15.91 -7.11
CA ARG A 71 -6.76 17.24 -7.29
C ARG A 71 -8.27 17.18 -7.18
N MET A 72 -8.91 16.13 -7.73
CA MET A 72 -10.36 15.95 -7.63
C MET A 72 -10.81 15.78 -6.18
N GLY A 73 -10.13 14.92 -5.43
CA GLY A 73 -10.41 14.70 -4.01
C GLY A 73 -10.20 15.95 -3.15
N ALA A 74 -9.15 16.75 -3.41
CA ALA A 74 -8.92 18.00 -2.70
C ALA A 74 -10.06 19.00 -2.91
N LEU A 75 -10.54 19.16 -4.14
CA LEU A 75 -11.70 20.01 -4.43
C LEU A 75 -12.98 19.50 -3.78
N LEU A 76 -13.23 18.21 -3.82
CA LEU A 76 -14.38 17.56 -3.18
C LEU A 76 -14.30 17.62 -1.64
N ALA A 77 -13.09 17.67 -1.09
CA ALA A 77 -12.87 17.89 0.34
C ALA A 77 -13.18 19.33 0.78
N GLY A 78 -13.33 20.25 -0.16
CA GLY A 78 -13.57 21.67 0.12
C GLY A 78 -12.27 22.48 0.31
N PHE A 79 -11.12 21.95 -0.12
CA PHE A 79 -9.86 22.71 -0.08
C PHE A 79 -9.94 23.93 -1.02
N PRO A 80 -9.24 25.03 -0.68
CA PRO A 80 -9.14 26.17 -1.57
C PRO A 80 -8.65 25.80 -2.96
N ASN A 81 -9.11 26.53 -3.98
CA ASN A 81 -8.68 26.30 -5.36
C ASN A 81 -7.18 26.52 -5.58
N THR A 82 -6.49 27.12 -4.63
CA THR A 82 -5.04 27.34 -4.64
C THR A 82 -4.23 26.12 -4.28
N VAL A 83 -4.83 25.11 -3.61
CA VAL A 83 -4.12 23.88 -3.21
C VAL A 83 -3.99 22.97 -4.42
N PRO A 84 -2.78 22.67 -4.90
CA PRO A 84 -2.57 21.78 -6.03
C PRO A 84 -2.78 20.31 -5.65
N GLY A 85 -2.62 19.41 -6.62
CA GLY A 85 -2.65 17.98 -6.38
C GLY A 85 -2.04 17.23 -7.55
N VAL A 86 -1.31 16.17 -7.25
CA VAL A 86 -0.70 15.27 -8.23
C VAL A 86 -1.00 13.82 -7.92
N THR A 87 -1.35 13.07 -8.94
CA THR A 87 -1.54 11.62 -8.87
C THR A 87 -0.36 10.92 -9.53
N LEU A 88 0.19 9.92 -8.85
CA LEU A 88 1.31 9.15 -9.36
C LEU A 88 1.01 7.66 -9.37
N ASN A 89 1.65 6.94 -10.28
CA ASN A 89 1.49 5.51 -10.46
C ASN A 89 2.84 4.79 -10.45
N ARG A 90 3.03 3.98 -9.42
CA ARG A 90 4.10 2.97 -9.30
C ARG A 90 3.47 1.62 -8.97
N LEU A 91 2.32 1.32 -9.56
CA LEU A 91 1.54 0.11 -9.28
C LEU A 91 1.35 -0.10 -7.76
N CYS A 92 1.59 -1.31 -7.22
CA CYS A 92 1.44 -1.62 -5.79
C CYS A 92 2.28 -0.73 -4.84
N GLY A 93 3.28 -0.02 -5.36
CA GLY A 93 4.11 0.93 -4.61
C GLY A 93 3.65 2.39 -4.67
N SER A 94 2.53 2.69 -5.33
CA SER A 94 2.07 4.08 -5.56
C SER A 94 1.90 4.87 -4.27
N GLY A 95 1.24 4.31 -3.26
CA GLY A 95 1.06 4.98 -1.97
C GLY A 95 2.37 5.22 -1.22
N ALA A 96 3.33 4.29 -1.30
CA ALA A 96 4.67 4.51 -0.73
C ALA A 96 5.43 5.60 -1.48
N GLU A 97 5.35 5.61 -2.82
CA GLU A 97 5.98 6.66 -3.62
C GLU A 97 5.40 8.04 -3.31
N ALA A 98 4.09 8.15 -3.10
CA ALA A 98 3.45 9.40 -2.68
C ALA A 98 4.04 9.92 -1.35
N ILE A 99 4.14 9.05 -0.32
CA ILE A 99 4.76 9.40 0.96
C ILE A 99 6.24 9.75 0.80
N ILE A 100 6.98 9.02 -0.05
CA ILE A 100 8.39 9.30 -0.34
C ILE A 100 8.56 10.67 -0.99
N GLN A 101 7.72 11.03 -1.96
CA GLN A 101 7.77 12.34 -2.63
C GLN A 101 7.41 13.46 -1.67
N GLY A 102 6.35 13.33 -0.88
CA GLY A 102 5.99 14.29 0.16
C GLY A 102 7.11 14.50 1.19
N ALA A 103 7.71 13.41 1.68
CA ALA A 103 8.84 13.50 2.60
C ALA A 103 10.08 14.16 1.97
N ARG A 104 10.32 13.96 0.66
CA ARG A 104 11.42 14.62 -0.06
C ARG A 104 11.17 16.11 -0.22
N ALA A 105 9.95 16.52 -0.58
CA ALA A 105 9.58 17.92 -0.72
C ALA A 105 9.75 18.67 0.61
N VAL A 106 9.29 18.08 1.72
CA VAL A 106 9.49 18.66 3.06
C VAL A 106 10.98 18.72 3.44
N LYS A 107 11.76 17.66 3.17
CA LYS A 107 13.20 17.62 3.46
C LYS A 107 14.03 18.58 2.60
N SER A 108 13.61 18.88 1.37
CA SER A 108 14.28 19.86 0.50
C SER A 108 13.91 21.30 0.84
N GLY A 109 12.83 21.52 1.60
CA GLY A 109 12.28 22.85 1.88
C GLY A 109 11.44 23.41 0.73
N ASP A 110 11.01 22.55 -0.21
CA ASP A 110 10.10 22.92 -1.30
C ASP A 110 8.64 22.99 -0.82
N ALA A 111 8.35 22.39 0.35
CA ALA A 111 7.02 22.38 0.94
C ALA A 111 7.09 22.31 2.48
N ASP A 112 6.09 22.89 3.12
CA ASP A 112 5.89 22.92 4.56
C ASP A 112 4.90 21.85 5.02
N PHE A 113 3.75 21.77 4.38
CA PHE A 113 2.71 20.78 4.66
C PHE A 113 2.29 20.04 3.39
N ILE A 114 2.48 18.73 3.38
CA ILE A 114 2.04 17.88 2.28
C ILE A 114 1.10 16.79 2.79
N ILE A 115 -0.01 16.59 2.08
CA ILE A 115 -0.82 15.38 2.28
C ILE A 115 -0.40 14.35 1.26
N SER A 116 0.00 13.17 1.74
CA SER A 116 0.41 12.04 0.90
C SER A 116 -0.33 10.77 1.28
N GLY A 117 -0.51 9.89 0.30
CA GLY A 117 -1.20 8.63 0.55
C GLY A 117 -1.54 7.89 -0.72
N GLY A 118 -2.73 7.30 -0.76
CA GLY A 118 -3.21 6.65 -1.97
C GLY A 118 -4.65 6.21 -1.86
N VAL A 119 -5.28 6.04 -3.01
CA VAL A 119 -6.64 5.57 -3.17
C VAL A 119 -6.70 4.55 -4.30
N GLU A 120 -7.60 3.61 -4.20
CA GLU A 120 -7.95 2.70 -5.29
C GLU A 120 -9.39 2.24 -5.14
N SER A 121 -10.15 2.23 -6.21
CA SER A 121 -11.40 1.50 -6.30
C SER A 121 -11.31 0.44 -7.40
N MET A 122 -10.97 -0.77 -6.99
CA MET A 122 -10.88 -1.90 -7.93
C MET A 122 -12.27 -2.36 -8.39
N SER A 123 -13.30 -2.12 -7.57
CA SER A 123 -14.69 -2.41 -7.92
C SER A 123 -15.24 -1.52 -9.04
N ARG A 124 -14.71 -0.29 -9.17
CA ARG A 124 -15.15 0.71 -10.16
C ARG A 124 -14.18 0.89 -11.31
N ALA A 125 -13.14 0.05 -11.38
CA ALA A 125 -12.20 0.05 -12.47
C ALA A 125 -12.93 -0.14 -13.82
N PRO A 126 -12.80 0.77 -14.79
CA PRO A 126 -13.61 0.75 -16.02
C PRO A 126 -13.18 -0.35 -16.97
N TRP A 127 -14.09 -0.76 -17.84
CA TRP A 127 -13.75 -1.47 -19.05
C TRP A 127 -13.14 -0.47 -20.04
N ILE A 128 -12.04 -0.85 -20.68
CA ILE A 128 -11.31 -0.02 -21.64
C ILE A 128 -11.44 -0.62 -23.02
N VAL A 129 -11.77 0.21 -23.98
CA VAL A 129 -11.85 -0.17 -25.40
C VAL A 129 -10.62 0.38 -26.12
N GLN A 130 -9.88 -0.51 -26.78
CA GLN A 130 -8.75 -0.11 -27.60
C GLN A 130 -9.22 0.69 -28.81
N ARG A 131 -8.55 1.82 -29.07
CA ARG A 131 -8.81 2.62 -30.27
C ARG A 131 -8.09 2.00 -31.46
N GLU A 132 -8.82 1.65 -32.50
CA GLU A 132 -8.32 1.12 -33.76
C GLU A 132 -8.44 2.19 -34.86
N GLY A 133 -7.32 2.84 -35.19
CA GLY A 133 -7.28 3.84 -36.26
C GLY A 133 -8.10 5.11 -35.94
N LYS A 134 -8.69 5.69 -36.99
CA LYS A 134 -9.46 6.97 -36.91
C LYS A 134 -10.96 6.78 -36.68
N GLN A 135 -11.47 5.61 -36.93
CA GLN A 135 -12.90 5.29 -36.81
C GLN A 135 -13.17 4.56 -35.49
N GLU A 136 -14.43 4.57 -35.07
CA GLU A 136 -14.87 3.71 -33.94
C GLU A 136 -14.76 2.24 -34.37
N PRO A 137 -14.30 1.35 -33.48
CA PRO A 137 -14.15 -0.04 -33.80
C PRO A 137 -15.51 -0.68 -34.09
N THR A 138 -15.62 -1.43 -35.19
CA THR A 138 -16.85 -2.15 -35.56
C THR A 138 -17.12 -3.31 -34.64
N ASN A 139 -16.05 -3.94 -34.14
CA ASN A 139 -16.10 -5.03 -33.15
C ASN A 139 -15.13 -4.70 -31.99
N PRO A 140 -15.55 -3.89 -31.01
CA PRO A 140 -14.66 -3.43 -29.95
C PRO A 140 -14.20 -4.58 -29.05
N VAL A 141 -12.89 -4.64 -28.80
CA VAL A 141 -12.30 -5.51 -27.78
C VAL A 141 -12.30 -4.75 -26.47
N TYR A 142 -12.97 -5.33 -25.47
CA TYR A 142 -13.01 -4.79 -24.11
C TYR A 142 -11.89 -5.34 -23.26
N HIS A 143 -11.13 -4.47 -22.61
CA HIS A 143 -10.08 -4.84 -21.67
C HIS A 143 -10.52 -4.51 -20.24
N GLN A 144 -10.44 -5.47 -19.35
CA GLN A 144 -10.62 -5.24 -17.92
C GLN A 144 -9.42 -4.41 -17.40
N SER A 145 -9.70 -3.41 -16.57
CA SER A 145 -8.65 -2.58 -15.98
C SER A 145 -8.43 -2.82 -14.49
N THR A 146 -9.20 -3.72 -13.87
CA THR A 146 -9.10 -4.04 -12.44
C THR A 146 -7.76 -4.71 -12.10
N VAL A 147 -7.35 -5.69 -12.88
CA VAL A 147 -6.11 -6.46 -12.70
C VAL A 147 -5.53 -6.91 -14.05
N GLY A 148 -4.27 -7.31 -14.02
CA GLY A 148 -3.58 -7.87 -15.17
C GLY A 148 -3.08 -6.80 -16.16
N TRP A 149 -2.45 -7.32 -17.21
CA TRP A 149 -1.89 -6.50 -18.28
C TRP A 149 -2.93 -6.32 -19.39
N ARG A 150 -2.97 -5.14 -19.99
CA ARG A 150 -3.87 -4.83 -21.10
C ARG A 150 -3.13 -4.07 -22.18
N MET A 151 -3.55 -4.24 -23.43
CA MET A 151 -2.96 -3.55 -24.60
C MET A 151 -1.43 -3.62 -24.61
N ILE A 152 -0.90 -4.83 -24.38
CA ILE A 152 0.51 -5.09 -24.20
C ILE A 152 1.25 -4.78 -25.51
N ASN A 153 2.39 -4.08 -25.38
CA ASN A 153 3.26 -3.85 -26.52
C ASN A 153 3.80 -5.19 -27.05
N PRO A 154 3.64 -5.51 -28.34
CA PRO A 154 4.11 -6.76 -28.93
C PRO A 154 5.62 -7.02 -28.81
N LEU A 155 6.41 -6.00 -28.48
CA LEU A 155 7.86 -6.12 -28.26
C LEU A 155 8.22 -6.54 -26.83
N MET A 156 7.24 -6.60 -25.91
CA MET A 156 7.47 -7.06 -24.54
C MET A 156 7.74 -8.56 -24.53
N GLN A 157 8.74 -8.98 -23.78
CA GLN A 157 9.02 -10.41 -23.58
C GLN A 157 7.87 -11.06 -22.81
N GLU A 158 7.48 -12.26 -23.20
CA GLU A 158 6.37 -12.99 -22.57
C GLU A 158 6.57 -13.20 -21.07
N SER A 159 7.81 -13.48 -20.63
CA SER A 159 8.16 -13.64 -19.24
C SER A 159 7.88 -12.38 -18.38
N TRP A 160 7.94 -11.19 -18.99
CA TRP A 160 7.74 -9.92 -18.27
C TRP A 160 6.28 -9.56 -18.03
N ILE A 161 5.39 -10.18 -18.80
CA ILE A 161 3.94 -9.87 -18.80
C ILE A 161 3.08 -11.02 -18.28
N GLN A 162 3.71 -12.02 -17.66
CA GLN A 162 3.01 -13.13 -17.03
C GLN A 162 2.13 -12.64 -15.87
N ASN A 163 1.13 -13.45 -15.53
CA ASN A 163 0.33 -13.23 -14.32
C ASN A 163 1.23 -13.18 -13.08
N LEU A 164 1.07 -12.16 -12.24
CA LEU A 164 1.91 -11.94 -11.05
C LEU A 164 1.83 -13.11 -10.06
N GLY A 165 0.65 -13.73 -9.90
CA GLY A 165 0.52 -14.93 -9.08
C GLY A 165 1.38 -16.07 -9.60
N ARG A 166 1.42 -16.29 -10.94
CA ARG A 166 2.30 -17.31 -11.54
C ARG A 166 3.77 -16.97 -11.36
N CYS A 167 4.16 -15.71 -11.53
CA CYS A 167 5.53 -15.28 -11.25
C CYS A 167 5.92 -15.56 -9.79
N SER A 168 5.02 -15.28 -8.83
CA SER A 168 5.26 -15.55 -7.42
C SER A 168 5.35 -17.06 -7.11
N GLU A 169 4.53 -17.88 -7.75
CA GLU A 169 4.62 -19.35 -7.65
C GLU A 169 5.98 -19.86 -8.12
N ILE A 170 6.47 -19.42 -9.28
CA ILE A 170 7.76 -19.86 -9.84
C ILE A 170 8.91 -19.54 -8.88
N VAL A 171 8.91 -18.33 -8.29
CA VAL A 171 9.93 -17.96 -7.31
C VAL A 171 9.84 -18.85 -6.07
N ALA A 172 8.62 -19.08 -5.55
CA ALA A 172 8.40 -19.93 -4.39
C ALA A 172 8.80 -21.39 -4.64
N GLU A 173 8.44 -21.95 -5.81
CA GLU A 173 8.85 -23.29 -6.24
C GLU A 173 10.39 -23.43 -6.25
N ASN A 174 11.11 -22.45 -6.81
CA ASN A 174 12.57 -22.43 -6.87
C ASN A 174 13.23 -22.36 -5.48
N LEU A 175 12.56 -21.76 -4.51
CA LEU A 175 13.03 -21.63 -3.12
C LEU A 175 12.52 -22.76 -2.21
N GLY A 176 11.73 -23.69 -2.74
CA GLY A 176 11.16 -24.80 -1.97
C GLY A 176 10.07 -24.37 -0.97
N ILE A 177 9.43 -23.21 -1.15
CA ILE A 177 8.35 -22.72 -0.29
C ILE A 177 7.07 -23.50 -0.61
N SER A 178 6.62 -24.30 0.34
CA SER A 178 5.49 -25.21 0.18
C SER A 178 4.13 -24.50 0.20
N ARG A 179 3.10 -25.19 -0.28
CA ARG A 179 1.68 -24.80 -0.14
C ARG A 179 1.28 -24.64 1.33
N THR A 180 1.70 -25.56 2.18
CA THR A 180 1.38 -25.53 3.62
C THR A 180 1.92 -24.27 4.30
N GLU A 181 3.17 -23.90 4.04
CA GLU A 181 3.75 -22.67 4.58
C GLU A 181 3.00 -21.42 4.13
N GLN A 182 2.54 -21.40 2.89
CA GLN A 182 1.73 -20.29 2.35
C GLN A 182 0.36 -20.21 3.02
N ASP A 183 -0.30 -21.33 3.23
CA ASP A 183 -1.59 -21.40 3.91
C ASP A 183 -1.48 -21.06 5.40
N GLU A 184 -0.41 -21.49 6.08
CA GLU A 184 -0.10 -21.11 7.46
C GLU A 184 0.14 -19.60 7.61
N TRP A 185 0.84 -18.99 6.64
CA TRP A 185 1.02 -17.54 6.62
C TRP A 185 -0.31 -16.81 6.46
N ALA A 186 -1.15 -17.26 5.53
CA ALA A 186 -2.46 -16.67 5.30
C ALA A 186 -3.37 -16.77 6.53
N LEU A 187 -3.40 -17.95 7.17
CA LEU A 187 -4.14 -18.17 8.42
C LEU A 187 -3.68 -17.20 9.51
N ARG A 188 -2.35 -17.07 9.70
CA ARG A 188 -1.75 -16.13 10.63
C ARG A 188 -2.18 -14.68 10.34
N SER A 189 -2.18 -14.27 9.07
CA SER A 189 -2.61 -12.92 8.67
C SER A 189 -4.05 -12.64 9.10
N HIS A 190 -4.97 -13.57 8.83
CA HIS A 190 -6.38 -13.42 9.24
C HIS A 190 -6.57 -13.38 10.76
N HIS A 191 -5.90 -14.24 11.50
CA HIS A 191 -5.99 -14.28 12.96
C HIS A 191 -5.47 -12.97 13.58
N LEU A 192 -4.28 -12.51 13.17
CA LEU A 192 -3.69 -11.28 13.69
C LEU A 192 -4.53 -10.04 13.32
N ALA A 193 -5.05 -9.96 12.09
CA ALA A 193 -5.93 -8.86 11.70
C ALA A 193 -7.22 -8.86 12.54
N ASN A 194 -7.82 -10.01 12.76
CA ASN A 194 -9.00 -10.13 13.61
C ASN A 194 -8.72 -9.72 15.07
N GLU A 195 -7.59 -10.17 15.63
CA GLU A 195 -7.17 -9.77 16.97
C GLU A 195 -6.91 -8.27 17.09
N ALA A 196 -6.26 -7.66 16.10
CA ALA A 196 -6.00 -6.21 16.07
C ALA A 196 -7.32 -5.41 16.15
N TRP A 197 -8.34 -5.82 15.41
CA TRP A 197 -9.67 -5.24 15.49
C TRP A 197 -10.34 -5.46 16.86
N ASN A 198 -10.27 -6.68 17.39
CA ASN A 198 -10.87 -6.99 18.70
C ASN A 198 -10.18 -6.25 19.86
N LYS A 199 -8.91 -5.88 19.70
CA LYS A 199 -8.12 -5.08 20.65
C LYS A 199 -8.22 -3.57 20.38
N ALA A 200 -9.08 -3.13 19.45
CA ALA A 200 -9.28 -1.72 19.09
C ALA A 200 -7.97 -1.00 18.64
N LEU A 201 -7.00 -1.73 18.06
CA LEU A 201 -5.71 -1.15 17.65
C LEU A 201 -5.85 -0.18 16.46
N HIS A 202 -6.99 -0.24 15.78
CA HIS A 202 -7.33 0.64 14.65
C HIS A 202 -8.06 1.92 15.05
N ASP A 203 -8.41 2.07 16.32
CA ASP A 203 -9.09 3.27 16.82
C ASP A 203 -8.25 4.54 16.55
N GLY A 204 -8.94 5.59 16.15
CA GLY A 204 -8.29 6.84 15.76
C GLY A 204 -7.50 6.80 14.46
N TRP A 205 -7.44 5.67 13.76
CA TRP A 205 -6.76 5.47 12.49
C TRP A 205 -7.73 5.13 11.35
N VAL A 206 -8.54 4.09 11.55
CA VAL A 206 -9.58 3.70 10.60
C VAL A 206 -10.84 4.48 10.90
N VAL A 207 -11.41 5.13 9.88
CA VAL A 207 -12.63 5.91 9.99
C VAL A 207 -13.74 5.23 9.23
N PRO A 208 -14.84 4.83 9.86
CA PRO A 208 -15.98 4.25 9.19
C PRO A 208 -16.46 5.10 8.02
N PHE A 209 -16.79 4.45 6.89
CA PHE A 209 -17.36 5.10 5.72
C PHE A 209 -18.73 4.46 5.40
N GLY A 210 -19.79 5.23 5.55
CA GLY A 210 -21.14 4.71 5.41
C GLY A 210 -21.40 3.54 6.36
N THR A 211 -21.77 2.40 5.81
CA THR A 211 -22.02 1.16 6.58
C THR A 211 -20.77 0.29 6.76
N VAL A 212 -19.66 0.64 6.11
CA VAL A 212 -18.41 -0.11 6.23
C VAL A 212 -17.63 0.41 7.42
N ILE A 213 -17.62 -0.36 8.50
CA ILE A 213 -17.00 0.01 9.77
C ILE A 213 -15.70 -0.75 10.06
N ARG A 214 -15.40 -1.79 9.27
CA ARG A 214 -14.29 -2.72 9.45
C ARG A 214 -13.79 -3.20 8.09
N ASP A 215 -12.52 -3.63 8.01
CA ASP A 215 -11.97 -4.28 6.82
C ASP A 215 -12.76 -5.54 6.47
N GLU A 216 -13.36 -5.57 5.27
CA GLU A 216 -14.36 -6.58 4.90
C GLU A 216 -13.76 -7.93 4.48
N SER A 217 -12.45 -7.99 4.23
CA SER A 217 -11.79 -9.21 3.75
C SER A 217 -11.31 -10.14 4.87
N ILE A 218 -11.36 -9.71 6.13
CA ILE A 218 -10.94 -10.51 7.28
C ILE A 218 -11.88 -11.70 7.47
N ARG A 219 -11.31 -12.91 7.55
CA ARG A 219 -12.03 -14.18 7.76
C ARG A 219 -11.58 -14.82 9.07
N PRO A 220 -12.22 -14.50 10.19
CA PRO A 220 -11.81 -14.97 11.52
C PRO A 220 -11.99 -16.49 11.71
N ASP A 221 -12.84 -17.10 10.92
CA ASP A 221 -13.17 -18.52 10.91
C ASP A 221 -12.29 -19.36 9.95
N SER A 222 -11.24 -18.76 9.37
CA SER A 222 -10.28 -19.48 8.54
C SER A 222 -9.58 -20.60 9.33
N THR A 223 -9.38 -21.76 8.68
CA THR A 223 -8.61 -22.90 9.21
C THR A 223 -7.66 -23.43 8.14
N LEU A 224 -6.61 -24.14 8.54
CA LEU A 224 -5.71 -24.80 7.58
C LEU A 224 -6.45 -25.82 6.72
N GLU A 225 -7.46 -26.49 7.27
CA GLU A 225 -8.29 -27.43 6.54
C GLU A 225 -9.05 -26.72 5.40
N ILE A 226 -9.68 -25.57 5.68
CA ILE A 226 -10.38 -24.78 4.67
C ILE A 226 -9.39 -24.31 3.59
N LEU A 227 -8.24 -23.76 3.99
CA LEU A 227 -7.25 -23.22 3.07
C LEU A 227 -6.64 -24.32 2.18
N SER A 228 -6.30 -25.47 2.74
CA SER A 228 -5.70 -26.60 2.00
C SER A 228 -6.62 -27.17 0.92
N ASN A 229 -7.94 -27.06 1.08
CA ASN A 229 -8.94 -27.52 0.11
C ASN A 229 -9.21 -26.52 -1.03
N LEU A 230 -8.63 -25.32 -0.99
CA LEU A 230 -8.81 -24.33 -2.07
C LEU A 230 -8.04 -24.76 -3.33
N ALA A 231 -8.69 -24.57 -4.48
CA ALA A 231 -8.07 -24.82 -5.78
C ALA A 231 -6.92 -23.83 -6.05
N SER A 232 -5.92 -24.28 -6.79
CA SER A 232 -4.86 -23.44 -7.33
C SER A 232 -5.44 -22.35 -8.23
N ALA A 233 -4.96 -21.12 -8.08
CA ALA A 233 -5.52 -19.96 -8.77
C ALA A 233 -4.74 -19.53 -10.03
N PHE A 234 -3.44 -19.84 -10.09
CA PHE A 234 -2.55 -19.27 -11.12
C PHE A 234 -1.95 -20.31 -12.06
N SER A 235 -1.87 -21.56 -11.64
CA SER A 235 -1.46 -22.69 -12.47
C SER A 235 -2.17 -23.96 -11.98
N SER A 236 -2.26 -24.99 -12.84
CA SER A 236 -3.05 -26.20 -12.55
C SER A 236 -2.63 -26.97 -11.29
N ASN A 237 -1.35 -26.87 -10.92
CA ASN A 237 -0.76 -27.55 -9.76
C ASN A 237 0.01 -26.57 -8.84
N GLY A 238 -0.26 -25.27 -8.96
CA GLY A 238 0.43 -24.24 -8.18
C GLY A 238 0.01 -24.22 -6.71
N ALA A 239 0.85 -23.66 -5.89
CA ALA A 239 0.60 -23.47 -4.47
C ALA A 239 -0.20 -22.19 -4.14
N GLY A 240 -0.29 -21.25 -5.08
CA GLY A 240 -1.05 -20.01 -4.93
C GLY A 240 -2.56 -20.23 -5.06
N THR A 241 -3.32 -19.73 -4.10
CA THR A 241 -4.80 -19.85 -4.06
C THR A 241 -5.43 -18.51 -3.75
N ALA A 242 -6.76 -18.42 -3.90
CA ALA A 242 -7.50 -17.25 -3.42
C ALA A 242 -7.42 -17.04 -1.90
N GLY A 243 -7.04 -18.08 -1.13
CA GLY A 243 -6.93 -18.01 0.32
C GLY A 243 -5.58 -17.51 0.81
N ASN A 244 -4.50 -17.71 0.03
CA ASN A 244 -3.14 -17.29 0.38
C ASN A 244 -2.59 -16.16 -0.51
N SER A 245 -3.50 -15.45 -1.17
CA SER A 245 -3.26 -14.26 -1.99
C SER A 245 -4.11 -13.10 -1.50
N SER A 246 -3.63 -11.88 -1.70
CA SER A 246 -4.44 -10.70 -1.37
C SER A 246 -5.68 -10.60 -2.26
N PRO A 247 -6.84 -10.25 -1.69
CA PRO A 247 -8.05 -10.00 -2.47
C PRO A 247 -7.99 -8.65 -3.20
N LEU A 248 -8.94 -8.44 -4.13
CA LEU A 248 -9.21 -7.14 -4.74
C LEU A 248 -10.00 -6.27 -3.76
N ASN A 249 -9.65 -5.00 -3.64
CA ASN A 249 -10.23 -4.12 -2.63
C ASN A 249 -10.39 -2.68 -3.11
N ASP A 250 -11.25 -1.98 -2.39
CA ASP A 250 -11.44 -0.54 -2.47
C ASP A 250 -10.96 0.12 -1.18
N GLY A 251 -10.33 1.28 -1.24
CA GLY A 251 -9.92 1.99 -0.03
C GLY A 251 -9.02 3.18 -0.27
N CYS A 252 -8.88 3.98 0.78
CA CYS A 252 -8.09 5.21 0.76
C CYS A 252 -7.29 5.39 2.06
N VAL A 253 -6.09 5.94 1.93
CA VAL A 253 -5.18 6.32 3.01
C VAL A 253 -4.70 7.74 2.75
N SER A 254 -4.76 8.62 3.75
CA SER A 254 -4.20 9.98 3.71
C SER A 254 -3.36 10.22 4.95
N ALA A 255 -2.18 10.82 4.77
CA ALA A 255 -1.24 11.16 5.84
C ALA A 255 -0.71 12.58 5.63
N LEU A 256 -0.64 13.36 6.70
CA LEU A 256 -0.07 14.70 6.71
C LEU A 256 1.41 14.62 7.10
N ILE A 257 2.26 15.25 6.30
CA ILE A 257 3.71 15.25 6.45
C ILE A 257 4.19 16.70 6.59
N THR A 258 5.07 16.96 7.57
CA THR A 258 5.69 18.26 7.80
C THR A 258 7.10 18.10 8.39
N ASN A 259 7.79 19.22 8.64
CA ASN A 259 9.11 19.26 9.26
C ASN A 259 9.04 19.49 10.79
N ALA A 260 10.17 19.33 11.47
CA ALA A 260 10.25 19.48 12.94
C ALA A 260 9.87 20.88 13.42
N THR A 261 10.26 21.92 12.71
CA THR A 261 10.03 23.32 13.11
C THR A 261 8.53 23.62 13.15
N LEU A 262 7.81 23.26 12.09
CA LEU A 262 6.36 23.47 11.99
C LEU A 262 5.59 22.52 12.92
N MET A 263 6.09 21.31 13.13
CA MET A 263 5.51 20.39 14.11
C MET A 263 5.50 21.04 15.50
N ASP A 264 6.61 21.65 15.93
CA ASP A 264 6.70 22.35 17.20
C ASP A 264 5.84 23.62 17.22
N GLU A 265 5.87 24.43 16.13
CA GLU A 265 5.10 25.67 16.01
C GLU A 265 3.59 25.45 16.12
N PHE A 266 3.08 24.41 15.48
CA PHE A 266 1.65 24.07 15.47
C PHE A 266 1.25 23.09 16.57
N GLY A 267 2.16 22.69 17.45
CA GLY A 267 1.89 21.75 18.56
C GLY A 267 1.43 20.39 18.07
N LEU A 268 2.03 19.86 17.00
CA LEU A 268 1.69 18.58 16.41
C LEU A 268 2.54 17.45 16.99
N GLU A 269 1.92 16.31 17.26
CA GLU A 269 2.61 15.14 17.77
C GLU A 269 2.98 14.18 16.62
N PRO A 270 4.24 13.74 16.49
CA PRO A 270 4.63 12.84 15.43
C PRO A 270 4.04 11.44 15.63
N ILE A 271 3.54 10.86 14.55
CA ILE A 271 3.27 9.42 14.44
C ILE A 271 4.56 8.67 14.16
N GLY A 272 5.42 9.24 13.30
CA GLY A 272 6.73 8.68 12.98
C GLY A 272 7.52 9.55 12.02
N LYS A 273 8.84 9.41 12.07
CA LYS A 273 9.79 10.10 11.19
C LYS A 273 10.17 9.20 10.02
N ILE A 274 10.09 9.72 8.80
CA ILE A 274 10.55 9.02 7.60
C ILE A 274 12.05 9.21 7.47
N ILE A 275 12.84 8.19 7.81
CA ILE A 275 14.32 8.30 7.79
C ILE A 275 14.84 8.26 6.36
N ALA A 276 14.51 7.20 5.63
CA ALA A 276 15.01 6.94 4.29
C ALA A 276 14.07 6.03 3.49
N SER A 277 14.29 5.98 2.21
CA SER A 277 13.59 5.06 1.30
C SER A 277 14.51 4.55 0.20
N GLN A 278 14.17 3.41 -0.37
CA GLN A 278 14.79 2.84 -1.55
C GLN A 278 13.76 2.22 -2.48
N VAL A 279 13.95 2.42 -3.78
CA VAL A 279 13.24 1.72 -4.83
C VAL A 279 14.26 0.96 -5.64
N THR A 280 13.93 -0.27 -6.01
CA THR A 280 14.79 -1.16 -6.79
C THR A 280 14.03 -1.82 -7.91
N ALA A 281 14.76 -2.39 -8.86
CA ALA A 281 14.21 -3.20 -9.93
C ALA A 281 15.00 -4.53 -10.06
N THR A 282 14.31 -5.55 -10.52
CA THR A 282 14.85 -6.87 -10.90
C THR A 282 14.16 -7.36 -12.17
N ASP A 283 14.42 -8.57 -12.60
CA ASP A 283 13.65 -9.18 -13.69
C ASP A 283 12.15 -9.16 -13.34
N PRO A 284 11.28 -8.69 -14.25
CA PRO A 284 9.83 -8.65 -14.01
C PRO A 284 9.21 -9.98 -13.56
N ALA A 285 9.70 -11.11 -14.09
CA ALA A 285 9.26 -12.44 -13.69
C ALA A 285 9.67 -12.82 -12.25
N GLN A 286 10.62 -12.11 -11.66
CA GLN A 286 11.15 -12.33 -10.31
C GLN A 286 10.76 -11.21 -9.33
N PHE A 287 9.65 -10.54 -9.59
CA PHE A 287 9.22 -9.37 -8.80
C PHE A 287 9.12 -9.64 -7.29
N SER A 288 8.89 -10.87 -6.86
CA SER A 288 8.85 -11.28 -5.44
C SER A 288 10.20 -11.09 -4.71
N LEU A 289 11.32 -11.07 -5.46
CA LEU A 289 12.67 -10.81 -4.93
C LEU A 289 13.01 -9.32 -4.86
N ALA A 290 12.26 -8.45 -5.52
CA ALA A 290 12.59 -7.02 -5.57
C ALA A 290 12.61 -6.33 -4.19
N PRO A 291 11.72 -6.64 -3.23
CA PRO A 291 11.78 -6.10 -1.87
C PRO A 291 13.07 -6.45 -1.13
N VAL A 292 13.65 -7.63 -1.37
CA VAL A 292 14.93 -8.05 -0.77
C VAL A 292 16.04 -7.06 -1.12
N SER A 293 16.17 -6.72 -2.41
CA SER A 293 17.13 -5.73 -2.87
C SER A 293 16.87 -4.35 -2.30
N ALA A 294 15.60 -3.94 -2.17
CA ALA A 294 15.22 -2.65 -1.60
C ALA A 294 15.59 -2.59 -0.10
N ILE A 295 15.28 -3.64 0.67
CA ILE A 295 15.62 -3.76 2.10
C ILE A 295 17.13 -3.68 2.29
N HIS A 296 17.92 -4.48 1.57
CA HIS A 296 19.38 -4.45 1.71
C HIS A 296 20.00 -3.09 1.37
N LYS A 297 19.51 -2.43 0.31
CA LYS A 297 19.97 -1.07 -0.03
C LYS A 297 19.57 -0.05 1.02
N LEU A 298 18.36 -0.19 1.59
CA LEU A 298 17.86 0.69 2.63
C LEU A 298 18.67 0.54 3.92
N LEU A 299 18.91 -0.69 4.38
CA LEU A 299 19.70 -0.97 5.60
C LEU A 299 21.10 -0.36 5.50
N ARG A 300 21.79 -0.54 4.35
CA ARG A 300 23.09 0.11 4.13
C ARG A 300 23.00 1.64 4.15
N LYS A 301 21.93 2.22 3.59
CA LYS A 301 21.74 3.67 3.54
C LYS A 301 21.54 4.29 4.92
N ILE A 302 20.89 3.57 5.83
CA ILE A 302 20.64 4.05 7.20
C ILE A 302 21.68 3.56 8.20
N ASP A 303 22.72 2.84 7.75
CA ASP A 303 23.76 2.21 8.57
C ASP A 303 23.17 1.37 9.71
N ARG A 304 22.32 0.40 9.34
CA ARG A 304 21.69 -0.53 10.28
C ARG A 304 21.73 -1.97 9.77
N ASN A 305 21.68 -2.91 10.69
CA ASN A 305 21.54 -4.34 10.46
C ASN A 305 20.09 -4.78 10.65
N VAL A 306 19.75 -5.99 10.19
CA VAL A 306 18.42 -6.59 10.37
C VAL A 306 18.03 -6.65 11.85
N ALA A 307 18.98 -6.93 12.75
CA ALA A 307 18.76 -7.03 14.20
C ALA A 307 18.32 -5.69 14.84
N ASP A 308 18.70 -4.56 14.25
CA ASP A 308 18.37 -3.22 14.74
C ASP A 308 16.92 -2.82 14.43
N ILE A 309 16.22 -3.61 13.58
CA ILE A 309 14.87 -3.31 13.15
C ILE A 309 13.85 -3.96 14.08
N ALA A 310 13.08 -3.11 14.74
CA ALA A 310 12.10 -3.53 15.73
C ALA A 310 10.83 -4.13 15.11
N LEU A 311 10.46 -3.67 13.90
CA LEU A 311 9.22 -4.05 13.24
C LEU A 311 9.36 -4.06 11.70
N TRP A 312 8.67 -5.01 11.07
CA TRP A 312 8.61 -5.18 9.63
C TRP A 312 7.15 -5.19 9.16
N GLU A 313 6.81 -4.33 8.22
CA GLU A 313 5.54 -4.37 7.50
C GLU A 313 5.82 -4.70 6.03
N ILE A 314 5.60 -5.95 5.64
CA ILE A 314 5.83 -6.44 4.28
C ILE A 314 4.46 -6.67 3.62
N ASN A 315 4.17 -5.95 2.54
CA ASN A 315 2.87 -6.06 1.87
C ASN A 315 2.63 -7.48 1.36
N GLU A 316 1.53 -8.09 1.76
CA GLU A 316 1.18 -9.48 1.44
C GLU A 316 0.41 -9.57 0.12
N ALA A 317 1.03 -9.20 -1.01
CA ALA A 317 0.38 -9.44 -2.30
C ALA A 317 0.08 -10.95 -2.50
N PHE A 318 1.01 -11.79 -2.05
CA PHE A 318 0.92 -13.25 -1.94
C PHE A 318 1.67 -13.72 -0.71
N ALA A 319 1.22 -14.78 -0.07
CA ALA A 319 1.96 -15.40 1.03
C ALA A 319 3.36 -15.84 0.59
N SER A 320 3.47 -16.42 -0.61
CA SER A 320 4.74 -16.80 -1.23
C SER A 320 5.74 -15.64 -1.32
N MET A 321 5.29 -14.43 -1.61
CA MET A 321 6.15 -13.25 -1.71
C MET A 321 6.76 -12.86 -0.36
N VAL A 322 5.97 -12.85 0.71
CA VAL A 322 6.49 -12.56 2.05
C VAL A 322 7.46 -13.66 2.51
N LEU A 323 7.10 -14.91 2.28
CA LEU A 323 7.95 -16.06 2.59
C LEU A 323 9.26 -16.02 1.79
N THR A 324 9.24 -15.54 0.53
CA THR A 324 10.44 -15.28 -0.27
C THR A 324 11.37 -14.28 0.44
N VAL A 325 10.82 -13.16 0.95
CA VAL A 325 11.64 -12.18 1.69
C VAL A 325 12.23 -12.79 2.95
N LEU A 326 11.46 -13.58 3.70
CA LEU A 326 11.94 -14.25 4.91
C LEU A 326 12.97 -15.34 4.63
N HIS A 327 12.86 -16.04 3.50
CA HIS A 327 13.83 -17.02 3.05
C HIS A 327 15.18 -16.35 2.67
N GLU A 328 15.11 -15.25 1.92
CA GLU A 328 16.30 -14.52 1.44
C GLU A 328 16.97 -13.68 2.53
N ILE A 329 16.23 -13.30 3.59
CA ILE A 329 16.75 -12.57 4.74
C ILE A 329 16.36 -13.33 6.02
N PRO A 330 16.98 -14.49 6.29
CA PRO A 330 16.59 -15.37 7.39
C PRO A 330 16.84 -14.78 8.80
N GLN A 331 17.53 -13.63 8.88
CA GLN A 331 17.72 -12.89 10.13
C GLN A 331 16.47 -12.12 10.56
N ILE A 332 15.46 -11.95 9.67
CA ILE A 332 14.19 -11.32 10.05
C ILE A 332 13.40 -12.26 10.96
N ASP A 333 13.15 -11.82 12.17
CA ASP A 333 12.28 -12.54 13.10
C ASP A 333 10.83 -12.48 12.60
N ARG A 334 10.28 -13.64 12.21
CA ARG A 334 8.89 -13.79 11.72
C ARG A 334 7.84 -13.18 12.67
N ASN A 335 8.12 -13.17 13.99
CA ASN A 335 7.22 -12.61 14.98
C ASN A 335 7.19 -11.07 15.00
N ARG A 336 8.12 -10.43 14.32
CA ARG A 336 8.16 -8.97 14.12
C ARG A 336 7.59 -8.53 12.77
N VAL A 337 7.05 -9.47 11.98
CA VAL A 337 6.52 -9.18 10.64
C VAL A 337 5.00 -9.16 10.66
N ASN A 338 4.39 -8.08 10.15
CA ASN A 338 2.94 -7.94 9.98
C ASN A 338 2.17 -8.36 11.25
N VAL A 339 2.54 -7.77 12.36
CA VAL A 339 2.08 -8.21 13.70
C VAL A 339 0.59 -7.97 13.95
N ASN A 340 -0.04 -7.16 13.14
CA ASN A 340 -1.47 -6.86 13.15
C ASN A 340 -2.20 -7.45 11.92
N GLY A 341 -1.61 -8.46 11.27
CA GLY A 341 -2.08 -8.99 10.00
C GLY A 341 -1.62 -8.15 8.81
N GLY A 342 -1.87 -8.63 7.60
CA GLY A 342 -1.43 -7.98 6.36
C GLY A 342 -2.48 -8.03 5.26
N ALA A 343 -2.06 -7.75 4.03
CA ALA A 343 -2.96 -7.53 2.90
C ALA A 343 -3.80 -8.76 2.51
N ILE A 344 -3.39 -9.97 2.85
CA ILE A 344 -4.20 -11.19 2.63
C ILE A 344 -5.51 -11.08 3.41
N ALA A 345 -5.45 -10.60 4.65
CA ALA A 345 -6.61 -10.45 5.52
C ALA A 345 -7.27 -9.06 5.41
N ILE A 346 -6.47 -7.99 5.45
CA ILE A 346 -6.96 -6.61 5.48
C ILE A 346 -7.46 -6.17 4.11
N GLY A 347 -6.78 -6.62 3.04
CA GLY A 347 -7.07 -6.22 1.67
C GLY A 347 -5.91 -5.46 1.01
N HIS A 348 -5.97 -5.39 -0.34
CA HIS A 348 -4.94 -4.78 -1.16
C HIS A 348 -5.51 -3.81 -2.22
N PRO A 349 -6.13 -2.67 -1.81
CA PRO A 349 -6.38 -1.58 -2.76
C PRO A 349 -5.02 -1.06 -3.24
N VAL A 350 -4.69 -1.33 -4.51
CA VAL A 350 -3.31 -1.30 -5.03
C VAL A 350 -2.63 0.06 -4.81
N GLY A 351 -3.32 1.17 -5.13
CA GLY A 351 -2.79 2.53 -4.93
C GLY A 351 -2.59 2.94 -3.47
N ALA A 352 -3.35 2.36 -2.54
CA ALA A 352 -3.37 2.75 -1.13
C ALA A 352 -2.51 1.86 -0.21
N SER A 353 -2.30 0.59 -0.57
CA SER A 353 -1.73 -0.41 0.36
C SER A 353 -0.33 -0.06 0.87
N ALA A 354 0.53 0.47 -0.01
CA ALA A 354 1.90 0.77 0.39
C ALA A 354 1.99 1.98 1.34
N SER A 355 1.05 2.93 1.28
CA SER A 355 0.94 3.98 2.30
C SER A 355 0.38 3.43 3.62
N ARG A 356 -0.57 2.47 3.56
CA ARG A 356 -1.07 1.81 4.77
C ARG A 356 0.06 1.17 5.58
N ILE A 357 0.91 0.36 4.95
CA ILE A 357 1.97 -0.34 5.69
C ILE A 357 3.00 0.61 6.32
N ILE A 358 3.27 1.77 5.71
CA ILE A 358 4.15 2.80 6.29
C ILE A 358 3.53 3.39 7.56
N VAL A 359 2.26 3.80 7.50
CA VAL A 359 1.56 4.40 8.64
C VAL A 359 1.31 3.35 9.74
N GLU A 360 0.93 2.13 9.38
CA GLU A 360 0.74 1.02 10.32
C GLU A 360 2.04 0.72 11.09
N CYS A 361 3.17 0.66 10.38
CA CYS A 361 4.48 0.46 10.98
C CYS A 361 4.79 1.56 12.01
N ALA A 362 4.58 2.84 11.66
CA ALA A 362 4.82 3.95 12.56
C ALA A 362 3.93 3.89 13.82
N ARG A 363 2.63 3.63 13.65
CA ARG A 363 1.66 3.52 14.75
C ARG A 363 1.97 2.36 15.69
N GLU A 364 2.35 1.23 15.13
CA GLU A 364 2.68 0.05 15.92
C GLU A 364 4.01 0.25 16.69
N LEU A 365 5.02 0.90 16.08
CA LEU A 365 6.23 1.30 16.79
C LEU A 365 5.90 2.25 17.95
N LYS A 366 5.06 3.26 17.74
CA LYS A 366 4.64 4.19 18.79
C LYS A 366 3.96 3.46 19.95
N ARG A 367 3.09 2.50 19.65
CA ARG A 367 2.42 1.67 20.65
C ARG A 367 3.38 0.78 21.45
N ARG A 368 4.53 0.39 20.84
CA ARG A 368 5.57 -0.45 21.47
C ARG A 368 6.65 0.33 22.19
N GLY A 369 6.59 1.66 22.22
CA GLY A 369 7.58 2.51 22.89
C GLY A 369 8.74 2.92 22.00
N GLY A 370 8.55 2.90 20.67
CA GLY A 370 9.52 3.42 19.72
C GLY A 370 10.38 2.38 19.01
N GLY A 371 11.36 2.85 18.26
CA GLY A 371 12.30 2.04 17.48
C GLY A 371 12.30 2.34 15.99
N ILE A 372 13.03 1.53 15.22
CA ILE A 372 13.10 1.61 13.76
C ILE A 372 12.27 0.46 13.16
N GLY A 373 11.41 0.79 12.20
CA GLY A 373 10.68 -0.18 11.41
C GLY A 373 10.94 -0.01 9.92
N ILE A 374 10.71 -1.07 9.17
CA ILE A 374 10.79 -1.05 7.70
C ILE A 374 9.45 -1.53 7.13
N ALA A 375 8.86 -0.67 6.29
CA ALA A 375 7.74 -1.02 5.44
C ALA A 375 8.26 -1.34 4.02
N ALA A 376 7.93 -2.51 3.47
CA ALA A 376 8.38 -2.95 2.17
C ALA A 376 7.25 -3.55 1.33
N ALA A 377 7.29 -3.33 0.01
CA ALA A 377 6.34 -3.92 -0.93
C ALA A 377 7.02 -4.37 -2.21
N CYS A 378 6.55 -5.49 -2.75
CA CYS A 378 6.78 -5.86 -4.13
C CYS A 378 5.87 -5.02 -5.04
N ILE A 379 6.28 -4.86 -6.27
CA ILE A 379 5.57 -4.06 -7.26
C ILE A 379 5.64 -4.81 -8.60
N GLY A 380 4.56 -4.86 -9.31
CA GLY A 380 4.53 -5.46 -10.65
C GLY A 380 5.66 -4.91 -11.55
N VAL A 381 6.03 -5.66 -12.57
CA VAL A 381 7.16 -5.42 -13.49
C VAL A 381 8.53 -5.36 -12.79
N GLY A 382 8.72 -6.20 -11.77
CA GLY A 382 10.04 -6.40 -11.13
C GLY A 382 10.49 -5.28 -10.21
N LEU A 383 9.60 -4.44 -9.72
CA LEU A 383 9.98 -3.35 -8.83
C LEU A 383 9.78 -3.74 -7.35
N GLY A 384 10.55 -3.09 -6.48
CA GLY A 384 10.42 -3.19 -5.02
C GLY A 384 10.67 -1.85 -4.35
N VAL A 385 9.98 -1.59 -3.25
CA VAL A 385 10.15 -0.40 -2.42
C VAL A 385 10.35 -0.80 -0.97
N ALA A 386 11.18 -0.04 -0.26
CA ALA A 386 11.32 -0.12 1.20
C ALA A 386 11.46 1.29 1.78
N VAL A 387 10.79 1.54 2.90
CA VAL A 387 10.80 2.80 3.65
C VAL A 387 11.15 2.52 5.10
N ALA A 388 12.12 3.25 5.64
CA ALA A 388 12.50 3.18 7.04
C ALA A 388 11.82 4.30 7.82
N ILE A 389 11.18 3.92 8.91
CA ILE A 389 10.43 4.79 9.82
C ILE A 389 11.07 4.71 11.20
N GLU A 390 11.25 5.83 11.86
CA GLU A 390 11.72 5.91 13.25
C GLU A 390 10.64 6.54 14.12
N VAL A 391 10.45 5.98 15.29
CA VAL A 391 9.62 6.55 16.35
C VAL A 391 10.45 6.64 17.60
N SER A 392 10.50 7.83 18.20
CA SER A 392 11.17 8.03 19.50
C SER A 392 10.41 7.34 20.62
N ALA A 393 11.14 6.88 21.64
CA ALA A 393 10.57 6.25 22.82
C ALA A 393 9.75 7.22 23.69
#